data_3d262d12985cb165ca47603d6b82f2db
#
_entry.id   3d262d12985cb165ca47603d6b82f2db
#
_cell.length_a   1.000
_cell.length_b   1.000
_cell.length_c   1.000
_cell.angle_alpha   90.00
_cell.angle_beta   90.00
_cell.angle_gamma   90.00
#
_symmetry.space_group_name_H-M   'P 1'
#
loop_
_entity.id
_entity.type
_entity.pdbx_description
1 polymer ?
#
loop_
_entity_poly.entity_id
_entity_poly.type
_entity_poly.pdbx_seq_one_letter_code
_entity_poly.pdbx_strand_id
1 'polypeptide(L)'
;MEQSISALILAGGRGTRMGRVDKGLQPFRGGTLASHVLQRLAPQVASVTINANRNQAAYAALGVPVLPDELEGFEGPLAGLQTGLRHCATELLLTVPCDSPFLPADLAQRLHDALNAQGADLAVAATLETDETGNTHTQLHPVFCLVRKSALSKLDAYLRTGSRRMDGWYKAIKVAEVLFNDAAAFRNINTLSELQKEEEAAANPLLKDVASCLSGYDPGALPVRHAQRIIGDFVQPVRGIEKVALRSALDRVLAADIISPINVPAHDNSAMDGFAFAGSQLKADANTTLRIVGTVYAGRPSPLKPGPGECVRIMTGGVMPEGCDTVLPQEHAADLSEVAVTIAPNTVRTGDNRRFKGEDLSAGGAALKQGRLLRPADIGLLASLGIAEVPVRRRLRVAFFSTGDELRSIGEPLGEGCVYDSNRYTLFGMLTRLGCEVVDMGIVKDDPAALEDALRSACESADAIITSGGVSVGEADYTRQIMARLGDVHFWKIGMRPGRPMAFGRIRSGGHAAYLFGLPGNPVAVMVTFYFFARQALLHMMGAEVAPDQLLRVRSAQAIRKKPGRTEYQRGVLASAPDGTRDVRITGSQGSGILRSMSEANCMVVLHDEQGNVAQGDMVDVLLFDGLV
;
A
#
# COMPACT_ATOMS: atom_id res chain seq x y z
N MET A 1 3.34 -22.47 20.44
CA MET A 1 2.85 -21.58 21.52
C MET A 1 1.57 -20.85 21.12
N GLU A 2 1.46 -20.33 19.90
CA GLU A 2 0.26 -19.64 19.37
C GLU A 2 -1.05 -20.48 19.43
N GLN A 3 -0.96 -21.79 19.38
CA GLN A 3 -2.13 -22.70 19.41
C GLN A 3 -2.70 -23.00 20.79
N SER A 4 -2.17 -22.45 21.86
CA SER A 4 -2.56 -22.78 23.25
C SER A 4 -3.34 -21.67 23.98
N ILE A 5 -3.52 -20.49 23.39
CA ILE A 5 -4.17 -19.33 24.01
C ILE A 5 -5.37 -18.91 23.17
N SER A 6 -6.55 -18.81 23.81
CA SER A 6 -7.71 -18.12 23.25
C SER A 6 -7.75 -16.68 23.74
N ALA A 7 -8.32 -15.77 22.98
CA ALA A 7 -8.47 -14.38 23.40
C ALA A 7 -9.92 -13.91 23.41
N LEU A 8 -10.20 -12.94 24.29
CA LEU A 8 -11.51 -12.31 24.46
C LEU A 8 -11.36 -10.79 24.41
N ILE A 9 -12.00 -10.17 23.43
CA ILE A 9 -12.13 -8.72 23.36
C ILE A 9 -13.35 -8.30 24.16
N LEU A 10 -13.18 -7.53 25.24
CA LEU A 10 -14.27 -7.08 26.10
C LEU A 10 -14.89 -5.80 25.54
N ALA A 11 -16.12 -5.89 25.03
CA ALA A 11 -16.89 -4.80 24.43
C ALA A 11 -18.22 -4.50 25.17
N GLY A 12 -18.42 -5.03 26.38
CA GLY A 12 -19.66 -4.99 27.14
C GLY A 12 -19.99 -3.69 27.90
N GLY A 13 -19.28 -2.58 27.72
CA GLY A 13 -19.42 -1.35 28.49
C GLY A 13 -20.67 -0.51 28.14
N ARG A 14 -21.24 0.26 29.14
CA ARG A 14 -22.42 1.15 28.94
C ARG A 14 -22.14 2.39 28.06
N GLY A 15 -20.90 2.73 27.74
CA GLY A 15 -20.53 3.86 26.86
C GLY A 15 -20.97 5.25 27.34
N THR A 16 -21.23 5.44 28.65
CA THR A 16 -21.84 6.66 29.21
C THR A 16 -21.04 7.94 28.95
N ARG A 17 -19.70 7.85 28.88
CA ARG A 17 -18.79 9.00 28.64
C ARG A 17 -18.68 9.43 27.17
N MET A 18 -19.10 8.59 26.23
CA MET A 18 -19.16 8.89 24.78
C MET A 18 -20.58 9.11 24.26
N GLY A 19 -21.51 9.58 25.10
CA GLY A 19 -22.90 9.86 24.69
C GLY A 19 -23.77 8.61 24.48
N ARG A 20 -23.50 7.51 25.19
CA ARG A 20 -24.17 6.19 25.06
C ARG A 20 -23.89 5.47 23.75
N VAL A 21 -22.85 5.83 23.03
CA VAL A 21 -22.42 5.17 21.80
C VAL A 21 -21.54 3.97 22.15
N ASP A 22 -21.59 2.94 21.31
CA ASP A 22 -20.75 1.75 21.47
C ASP A 22 -19.30 2.10 21.10
N LYS A 23 -18.39 1.99 22.08
CA LYS A 23 -16.99 2.41 21.91
C LYS A 23 -16.25 1.58 20.86
N GLY A 24 -16.39 0.27 20.92
CA GLY A 24 -15.67 -0.65 20.02
C GLY A 24 -16.05 -0.47 18.55
N LEU A 25 -17.26 0.03 18.27
CA LEU A 25 -17.77 0.27 16.92
C LEU A 25 -17.52 1.70 16.42
N GLN A 26 -16.83 2.56 17.18
CA GLN A 26 -16.50 3.88 16.70
C GLN A 26 -15.54 3.79 15.52
N PRO A 27 -15.79 4.57 14.44
CA PRO A 27 -14.88 4.67 13.32
C PRO A 27 -13.49 5.11 13.79
N PHE A 28 -12.45 4.43 13.32
CA PHE A 28 -11.06 4.73 13.62
C PHE A 28 -10.17 4.23 12.48
N ARG A 29 -9.38 5.11 11.86
CA ARG A 29 -8.37 4.79 10.83
C ARG A 29 -8.88 3.84 9.72
N GLY A 30 -10.06 4.11 9.17
CA GLY A 30 -10.65 3.31 8.09
C GLY A 30 -11.33 2.00 8.51
N GLY A 31 -11.38 1.71 9.82
CA GLY A 31 -12.10 0.58 10.42
C GLY A 31 -12.88 1.01 11.65
N THR A 32 -13.00 0.12 12.64
CA THR A 32 -13.52 0.40 13.98
C THR A 32 -12.44 0.17 15.04
N LEU A 33 -12.56 0.73 16.24
CA LEU A 33 -11.62 0.47 17.34
C LEU A 33 -11.47 -1.04 17.58
N ALA A 34 -12.57 -1.79 17.65
CA ALA A 34 -12.55 -3.24 17.84
C ALA A 34 -11.87 -3.98 16.68
N SER A 35 -12.00 -3.52 15.43
CA SER A 35 -11.32 -4.13 14.29
C SER A 35 -9.79 -3.98 14.38
N HIS A 36 -9.30 -2.85 14.86
CA HIS A 36 -7.86 -2.62 15.08
C HIS A 36 -7.31 -3.46 16.24
N VAL A 37 -8.09 -3.59 17.35
CA VAL A 37 -7.74 -4.52 18.44
C VAL A 37 -7.67 -5.94 17.92
N LEU A 38 -8.67 -6.39 17.15
CA LEU A 38 -8.71 -7.72 16.55
C LEU A 38 -7.51 -7.98 15.65
N GLN A 39 -7.19 -7.05 14.76
CA GLN A 39 -6.06 -7.17 13.83
C GLN A 39 -4.72 -7.34 14.53
N ARG A 40 -4.50 -6.67 15.67
CA ARG A 40 -3.26 -6.78 16.46
C ARG A 40 -3.22 -8.00 17.36
N LEU A 41 -4.38 -8.49 17.81
CA LEU A 41 -4.51 -9.61 18.72
C LEU A 41 -4.48 -10.97 18.01
N ALA A 42 -5.15 -11.08 16.87
CA ALA A 42 -5.31 -12.35 16.15
C ALA A 42 -3.98 -13.06 15.80
N PRO A 43 -2.89 -12.38 15.40
CA PRO A 43 -1.60 -13.04 15.15
C PRO A 43 -0.93 -13.64 16.39
N GLN A 44 -1.37 -13.29 17.61
CA GLN A 44 -0.74 -13.70 18.87
C GLN A 44 -1.42 -14.92 19.52
N VAL A 45 -2.59 -15.36 19.02
CA VAL A 45 -3.45 -16.34 19.71
C VAL A 45 -4.08 -17.33 18.73
N ALA A 46 -4.55 -18.47 19.25
CA ALA A 46 -5.22 -19.52 18.46
C ALA A 46 -6.61 -19.11 17.94
N SER A 47 -7.36 -18.35 18.75
CA SER A 47 -8.72 -17.92 18.43
C SER A 47 -9.06 -16.62 19.16
N VAL A 48 -9.93 -15.82 18.56
CA VAL A 48 -10.45 -14.60 19.17
C VAL A 48 -11.98 -14.65 19.21
N THR A 49 -12.54 -14.24 20.33
CA THR A 49 -13.99 -14.07 20.55
C THR A 49 -14.24 -12.64 21.05
N ILE A 50 -15.36 -12.04 20.70
CA ILE A 50 -15.78 -10.73 21.22
C ILE A 50 -16.88 -10.95 22.26
N ASN A 51 -16.75 -10.36 23.43
CA ASN A 51 -17.81 -10.33 24.43
C ASN A 51 -18.58 -9.01 24.28
N ALA A 52 -19.84 -9.07 23.85
CA ALA A 52 -20.67 -7.89 23.65
C ALA A 52 -22.13 -8.16 23.99
N ASN A 53 -22.73 -7.26 24.81
CA ASN A 53 -24.13 -7.33 25.20
C ASN A 53 -25.08 -6.54 24.27
N ARG A 54 -24.52 -5.73 23.37
CA ARG A 54 -25.22 -4.88 22.40
C ARG A 54 -24.57 -5.00 21.04
N ASN A 55 -25.29 -4.61 19.99
CA ASN A 55 -24.78 -4.55 18.62
C ASN A 55 -24.05 -5.82 18.16
N GLN A 56 -24.47 -6.99 18.63
CA GLN A 56 -23.81 -8.28 18.37
C GLN A 56 -23.64 -8.55 16.88
N ALA A 57 -24.63 -8.21 16.05
CA ALA A 57 -24.56 -8.38 14.59
C ALA A 57 -23.44 -7.53 13.97
N ALA A 58 -23.22 -6.30 14.47
CA ALA A 58 -22.13 -5.43 13.99
C ALA A 58 -20.74 -5.98 14.39
N TYR A 59 -20.62 -6.55 15.59
CA TYR A 59 -19.37 -7.21 16.00
C TYR A 59 -19.15 -8.53 15.25
N ALA A 60 -20.20 -9.31 14.98
CA ALA A 60 -20.11 -10.54 14.20
C ALA A 60 -19.65 -10.30 12.75
N ALA A 61 -19.97 -9.11 12.19
CA ALA A 61 -19.47 -8.69 10.88
C ALA A 61 -17.93 -8.55 10.81
N LEU A 62 -17.23 -8.51 11.96
CA LEU A 62 -15.76 -8.57 12.03
C LEU A 62 -15.18 -9.98 11.78
N GLY A 63 -16.05 -11.00 11.59
CA GLY A 63 -15.63 -12.35 11.21
C GLY A 63 -15.20 -13.25 12.37
N VAL A 64 -15.52 -12.88 13.63
CA VAL A 64 -15.22 -13.69 14.83
C VAL A 64 -16.48 -13.95 15.65
N PRO A 65 -16.51 -15.03 16.47
CA PRO A 65 -17.64 -15.32 17.37
C PRO A 65 -17.91 -14.18 18.34
N VAL A 66 -19.19 -13.96 18.66
CA VAL A 66 -19.64 -12.95 19.64
C VAL A 66 -20.45 -13.63 20.73
N LEU A 67 -20.11 -13.38 21.99
CA LEU A 67 -20.79 -13.93 23.16
C LEU A 67 -21.32 -12.81 24.07
N PRO A 68 -22.61 -12.83 24.48
CA PRO A 68 -23.09 -11.94 25.53
C PRO A 68 -22.62 -12.41 26.92
N ASP A 69 -22.70 -11.54 27.91
CA ASP A 69 -22.56 -11.95 29.32
C ASP A 69 -23.63 -12.94 29.71
N GLU A 70 -23.23 -13.94 30.51
CA GLU A 70 -24.21 -14.86 31.11
C GLU A 70 -24.90 -14.27 32.36
N LEU A 71 -24.25 -13.29 33.01
CA LEU A 71 -24.80 -12.53 34.11
C LEU A 71 -25.61 -11.33 33.59
N GLU A 72 -26.86 -11.21 33.99
CA GLU A 72 -27.69 -10.07 33.63
C GLU A 72 -27.26 -8.79 34.36
N GLY A 73 -27.35 -7.61 33.70
CA GLY A 73 -27.23 -6.33 34.38
C GLY A 73 -25.98 -5.50 34.06
N PHE A 74 -25.14 -5.87 33.08
CA PHE A 74 -23.87 -5.17 32.75
C PHE A 74 -22.88 -5.11 33.92
N GLU A 75 -22.54 -6.25 34.47
CA GLU A 75 -21.82 -6.46 35.72
C GLU A 75 -20.30 -6.18 35.63
N GLY A 76 -19.83 -5.51 34.54
CA GLY A 76 -18.44 -5.10 34.33
C GLY A 76 -17.54 -6.18 33.70
N PRO A 77 -16.22 -5.95 33.64
CA PRO A 77 -15.29 -6.81 32.88
C PRO A 77 -15.16 -8.25 33.43
N LEU A 78 -15.47 -8.48 34.71
CA LEU A 78 -15.43 -9.82 35.29
C LEU A 78 -16.56 -10.73 34.79
N ALA A 79 -17.73 -10.18 34.43
CA ALA A 79 -18.81 -10.95 33.83
C ALA A 79 -18.41 -11.46 32.43
N GLY A 80 -17.83 -10.59 31.61
CA GLY A 80 -17.28 -10.99 30.30
C GLY A 80 -16.16 -12.01 30.45
N LEU A 81 -15.23 -11.82 31.41
CA LEU A 81 -14.16 -12.77 31.68
C LEU A 81 -14.72 -14.15 32.08
N GLN A 82 -15.76 -14.20 32.95
CA GLN A 82 -16.41 -15.44 33.35
C GLN A 82 -17.00 -16.17 32.13
N THR A 83 -17.77 -15.47 31.32
CA THR A 83 -18.32 -16.02 30.07
C THR A 83 -17.20 -16.53 29.15
N GLY A 84 -16.14 -15.75 28.97
CA GLY A 84 -14.99 -16.15 28.17
C GLY A 84 -14.31 -17.44 28.67
N LEU A 85 -14.06 -17.56 29.97
CA LEU A 85 -13.46 -18.77 30.58
C LEU A 85 -14.34 -20.01 30.45
N ARG A 86 -15.67 -19.86 30.50
CA ARG A 86 -16.60 -20.98 30.30
C ARG A 86 -16.60 -21.50 28.88
N HIS A 87 -16.54 -20.61 27.89
CA HIS A 87 -16.57 -20.94 26.47
C HIS A 87 -15.18 -21.11 25.85
N CYS A 88 -14.10 -20.88 26.60
CA CYS A 88 -12.73 -20.99 26.12
C CYS A 88 -12.37 -22.44 25.74
N ALA A 89 -11.89 -22.65 24.52
CA ALA A 89 -11.46 -23.96 24.04
C ALA A 89 -10.07 -24.36 24.54
N THR A 90 -9.27 -23.41 25.04
CA THR A 90 -7.89 -23.61 25.51
C THR A 90 -7.78 -23.47 27.02
N GLU A 91 -6.64 -23.87 27.59
CA GLU A 91 -6.33 -23.76 29.04
C GLU A 91 -6.03 -22.32 29.49
N LEU A 92 -5.80 -21.40 28.52
CA LEU A 92 -5.44 -20.02 28.78
C LEU A 92 -6.36 -19.09 28.00
N LEU A 93 -6.85 -18.03 28.68
CA LEU A 93 -7.65 -16.97 28.10
C LEU A 93 -6.97 -15.62 28.29
N LEU A 94 -6.64 -14.95 27.19
CA LEU A 94 -6.15 -13.57 27.17
C LEU A 94 -7.33 -12.61 27.03
N THR A 95 -7.45 -11.61 27.90
CA THR A 95 -8.45 -10.54 27.75
C THR A 95 -7.80 -9.23 27.35
N VAL A 96 -8.50 -8.45 26.51
CA VAL A 96 -8.14 -7.08 26.13
C VAL A 96 -9.41 -6.24 25.98
N PRO A 97 -9.39 -4.91 26.21
CA PRO A 97 -10.52 -4.03 26.00
C PRO A 97 -10.67 -3.67 24.51
N CYS A 98 -11.89 -3.42 24.04
CA CYS A 98 -12.21 -3.06 22.65
C CYS A 98 -11.77 -1.64 22.25
N ASP A 99 -11.38 -0.81 23.20
CA ASP A 99 -11.04 0.62 23.05
C ASP A 99 -9.54 0.92 23.19
N SER A 100 -8.68 -0.12 23.10
CA SER A 100 -7.21 -0.01 23.17
C SER A 100 -6.56 -0.53 21.89
N PRO A 101 -6.61 0.21 20.79
CA PRO A 101 -6.18 -0.26 19.47
C PRO A 101 -4.66 -0.40 19.30
N PHE A 102 -3.87 0.01 20.31
CA PHE A 102 -2.40 0.06 20.23
C PHE A 102 -1.71 -1.10 20.95
N LEU A 103 -2.44 -2.08 21.51
CA LEU A 103 -1.89 -3.16 22.33
C LEU A 103 -0.58 -3.76 21.77
N PRO A 104 0.40 -4.17 22.65
CA PRO A 104 1.69 -4.66 22.19
C PRO A 104 1.59 -5.93 21.34
N ALA A 105 2.48 -6.07 20.35
CA ALA A 105 2.52 -7.24 19.46
C ALA A 105 3.07 -8.50 20.15
N ASP A 106 3.71 -8.36 21.31
CA ASP A 106 4.29 -9.41 22.15
C ASP A 106 3.51 -9.64 23.46
N LEU A 107 2.28 -9.09 23.54
CA LEU A 107 1.47 -9.14 24.78
C LEU A 107 1.22 -10.56 25.26
N ALA A 108 0.71 -11.44 24.38
CA ALA A 108 0.38 -12.82 24.74
C ALA A 108 1.62 -13.60 25.19
N GLN A 109 2.74 -13.45 24.49
CA GLN A 109 4.00 -14.14 24.78
C GLN A 109 4.54 -13.73 26.15
N ARG A 110 4.63 -12.43 26.43
CA ARG A 110 5.20 -11.94 27.69
C ARG A 110 4.35 -12.29 28.90
N LEU A 111 3.03 -12.19 28.79
CA LEU A 111 2.11 -12.62 29.85
C LEU A 111 2.18 -14.13 30.07
N HIS A 112 2.29 -14.93 29.02
CA HIS A 112 2.44 -16.39 29.10
C HIS A 112 3.73 -16.81 29.83
N ASP A 113 4.85 -16.20 29.48
CA ASP A 113 6.16 -16.52 30.06
C ASP A 113 6.17 -16.22 31.57
N ALA A 114 5.63 -15.04 31.96
CA ALA A 114 5.54 -14.67 33.37
C ALA A 114 4.55 -15.56 34.17
N LEU A 115 3.40 -15.90 33.57
CA LEU A 115 2.39 -16.79 34.13
C LEU A 115 3.02 -18.14 34.53
N ASN A 116 3.82 -18.69 33.61
CA ASN A 116 4.46 -20.00 33.82
C ASN A 116 5.66 -19.91 34.76
N ALA A 117 6.52 -18.91 34.60
CA ALA A 117 7.71 -18.74 35.44
C ALA A 117 7.36 -18.57 36.93
N GLN A 118 6.25 -17.88 37.22
CA GLN A 118 5.80 -17.65 38.58
C GLN A 118 4.77 -18.67 39.06
N GLY A 119 4.30 -19.60 38.23
CA GLY A 119 3.23 -20.53 38.54
C GLY A 119 1.97 -19.82 39.05
N ALA A 120 1.61 -18.71 38.36
CA ALA A 120 0.48 -17.87 38.75
C ALA A 120 -0.85 -18.36 38.15
N ASP A 121 -1.98 -17.95 38.73
CA ASP A 121 -3.34 -18.17 38.21
C ASP A 121 -3.63 -17.18 37.09
N LEU A 122 -3.03 -15.97 37.18
CA LEU A 122 -3.23 -14.86 36.27
C LEU A 122 -1.93 -14.06 36.08
N ALA A 123 -1.66 -13.61 34.85
CA ALA A 123 -0.63 -12.60 34.57
C ALA A 123 -1.32 -11.31 34.06
N VAL A 124 -0.94 -10.16 34.58
CA VAL A 124 -1.49 -8.83 34.26
C VAL A 124 -0.43 -7.89 33.74
N ALA A 125 -0.74 -7.12 32.71
CA ALA A 125 0.13 -6.08 32.21
C ALA A 125 0.23 -4.90 33.19
N ALA A 126 1.44 -4.36 33.32
CA ALA A 126 1.75 -3.19 34.13
C ALA A 126 2.68 -2.24 33.37
N THR A 127 2.61 -0.94 33.68
CA THR A 127 3.54 0.08 33.16
C THR A 127 4.07 0.94 34.31
N LEU A 128 5.22 1.58 34.07
CA LEU A 128 5.72 2.63 34.96
C LEU A 128 5.17 3.97 34.52
N GLU A 129 4.46 4.64 35.40
CA GLU A 129 3.97 6.02 35.18
C GLU A 129 4.65 6.96 36.16
N THR A 130 4.99 8.16 35.67
CA THR A 130 5.56 9.21 36.48
C THR A 130 4.49 10.28 36.69
N ASP A 131 4.19 10.59 37.96
CA ASP A 131 3.21 11.62 38.30
C ASP A 131 3.76 13.03 38.09
N GLU A 132 2.90 14.06 38.23
CA GLU A 132 3.27 15.48 38.07
C GLU A 132 4.35 15.93 39.06
N THR A 133 4.59 15.18 40.14
CA THR A 133 5.59 15.46 41.16
C THR A 133 6.93 14.74 40.90
N GLY A 134 7.02 13.96 39.80
CA GLY A 134 8.23 13.22 39.41
C GLY A 134 8.37 11.84 40.07
N ASN A 135 7.38 11.36 40.86
CA ASN A 135 7.42 10.05 41.45
C ASN A 135 6.95 8.97 40.46
N THR A 136 7.72 7.91 40.32
CA THR A 136 7.38 6.78 39.47
C THR A 136 6.64 5.71 40.26
N HIS A 137 5.47 5.27 39.73
CA HIS A 137 4.68 4.20 40.31
C HIS A 137 4.27 3.17 39.27
N THR A 138 3.96 1.96 39.69
CA THR A 138 3.46 0.90 38.80
C THR A 138 1.96 1.05 38.64
N GLN A 139 1.52 1.22 37.37
CA GLN A 139 0.13 1.21 36.99
C GLN A 139 -0.24 -0.14 36.40
N LEU A 140 -1.21 -0.84 37.04
CA LEU A 140 -1.77 -2.07 36.50
C LEU A 140 -2.83 -1.78 35.44
N HIS A 141 -2.86 -2.61 34.40
CA HIS A 141 -3.89 -2.62 33.35
C HIS A 141 -4.79 -3.85 33.47
N PRO A 142 -5.78 -3.86 34.38
CA PRO A 142 -6.44 -5.08 34.82
C PRO A 142 -7.18 -5.86 33.72
N VAL A 143 -7.62 -5.20 32.66
CA VAL A 143 -8.30 -5.85 31.52
C VAL A 143 -7.30 -6.55 30.58
N PHE A 144 -6.03 -6.17 30.59
CA PHE A 144 -4.97 -6.85 29.85
C PHE A 144 -4.36 -7.97 30.68
N CYS A 145 -5.05 -9.11 30.73
CA CYS A 145 -4.59 -10.22 31.54
C CYS A 145 -4.74 -11.58 30.85
N LEU A 146 -3.81 -12.48 31.14
CA LEU A 146 -3.84 -13.87 30.73
C LEU A 146 -4.20 -14.72 31.93
N VAL A 147 -5.27 -15.50 31.84
CA VAL A 147 -5.88 -16.24 32.95
C VAL A 147 -5.90 -17.72 32.64
N ARG A 148 -5.56 -18.56 33.65
CA ARG A 148 -5.75 -20.00 33.54
C ARG A 148 -7.24 -20.36 33.65
N LYS A 149 -7.72 -21.28 32.84
CA LYS A 149 -9.11 -21.76 32.90
C LYS A 149 -9.46 -22.34 34.28
N SER A 150 -8.51 -22.92 34.96
CA SER A 150 -8.66 -23.42 36.34
C SER A 150 -9.03 -22.35 37.38
N ALA A 151 -8.81 -21.05 37.07
CA ALA A 151 -9.20 -19.94 37.94
C ALA A 151 -10.70 -19.64 37.92
N LEU A 152 -11.48 -20.24 36.97
CA LEU A 152 -12.93 -20.01 36.83
C LEU A 152 -13.68 -20.27 38.15
N SER A 153 -13.40 -21.35 38.86
CA SER A 153 -14.08 -21.67 40.13
C SER A 153 -13.83 -20.60 41.21
N LYS A 154 -12.63 -20.00 41.24
CA LYS A 154 -12.31 -18.89 42.14
C LYS A 154 -13.03 -17.60 41.74
N LEU A 155 -13.18 -17.37 40.42
CA LEU A 155 -13.93 -16.23 39.89
C LEU A 155 -15.44 -16.38 40.22
N ASP A 156 -16.01 -17.55 40.00
CA ASP A 156 -17.42 -17.84 40.35
C ASP A 156 -17.70 -17.59 41.83
N ALA A 157 -16.80 -18.07 42.73
CA ALA A 157 -16.89 -17.81 44.15
C ALA A 157 -16.84 -16.32 44.50
N TYR A 158 -15.93 -15.57 43.86
CA TYR A 158 -15.82 -14.13 44.06
C TYR A 158 -17.07 -13.36 43.58
N LEU A 159 -17.59 -13.69 42.40
CA LEU A 159 -18.79 -13.04 41.86
C LEU A 159 -20.05 -13.29 42.71
N ARG A 160 -20.14 -14.46 43.39
CA ARG A 160 -21.24 -14.77 44.32
C ARG A 160 -21.23 -13.87 45.56
N THR A 161 -20.11 -13.27 45.93
CA THR A 161 -20.07 -12.30 47.04
C THR A 161 -20.71 -10.94 46.70
N GLY A 162 -21.15 -10.73 45.45
CA GLY A 162 -21.68 -9.46 44.98
C GLY A 162 -20.59 -8.47 44.54
N SER A 163 -19.30 -8.82 44.67
CA SER A 163 -18.18 -7.98 44.27
C SER A 163 -17.94 -8.03 42.76
N ARG A 164 -17.56 -6.89 42.15
CA ARG A 164 -17.41 -6.72 40.68
C ARG A 164 -16.09 -6.09 40.26
N ARG A 165 -15.21 -5.77 41.21
CA ARG A 165 -13.94 -5.06 40.94
C ARG A 165 -12.82 -6.06 40.63
N MET A 166 -12.10 -5.81 39.53
CA MET A 166 -10.95 -6.63 39.10
C MET A 166 -9.83 -6.68 40.17
N ASP A 167 -9.49 -5.52 40.74
CA ASP A 167 -8.48 -5.38 41.78
C ASP A 167 -8.81 -6.17 43.07
N GLY A 168 -10.08 -6.28 43.40
CA GLY A 168 -10.54 -7.09 44.53
C GLY A 168 -10.37 -8.59 44.26
N TRP A 169 -10.65 -9.06 43.06
CA TRP A 169 -10.48 -10.46 42.67
C TRP A 169 -8.99 -10.86 42.62
N TYR A 170 -8.13 -9.95 42.14
CA TYR A 170 -6.68 -10.19 42.08
C TYR A 170 -6.08 -10.51 43.44
N LYS A 171 -6.59 -9.93 44.52
CA LYS A 171 -6.16 -10.24 45.88
C LYS A 171 -6.52 -11.66 46.36
N ALA A 172 -7.48 -12.32 45.66
CA ALA A 172 -7.94 -13.67 46.01
C ALA A 172 -7.22 -14.78 45.22
N ILE A 173 -6.32 -14.46 44.31
CA ILE A 173 -5.62 -15.39 43.43
C ILE A 173 -4.12 -15.05 43.35
N LYS A 174 -3.33 -15.96 42.80
CA LYS A 174 -1.90 -15.71 42.58
C LYS A 174 -1.71 -14.96 41.27
N VAL A 175 -1.22 -13.72 41.34
CA VAL A 175 -1.05 -12.81 40.18
C VAL A 175 0.43 -12.61 39.91
N ALA A 176 0.81 -12.65 38.59
CA ALA A 176 2.11 -12.26 38.10
C ALA A 176 1.95 -10.88 37.40
N GLU A 177 2.69 -9.90 37.86
CA GLU A 177 2.74 -8.57 37.21
C GLU A 177 3.85 -8.54 36.16
N VAL A 178 3.50 -8.07 34.94
CA VAL A 178 4.42 -8.03 33.80
C VAL A 178 4.61 -6.60 33.34
N LEU A 179 5.79 -6.06 33.59
CA LEU A 179 6.13 -4.70 33.30
C LEU A 179 6.38 -4.50 31.78
N PHE A 180 5.69 -3.55 31.16
CA PHE A 180 5.88 -3.09 29.79
C PHE A 180 6.45 -1.66 29.81
N ASN A 181 7.39 -1.38 28.90
CA ASN A 181 8.06 -0.08 28.84
C ASN A 181 7.27 0.97 28.06
N ASP A 182 6.27 0.56 27.27
CA ASP A 182 5.42 1.44 26.46
C ASP A 182 4.04 1.60 27.11
N ALA A 183 3.87 2.64 27.92
CA ALA A 183 2.60 2.98 28.54
C ALA A 183 1.53 3.41 27.52
N ALA A 184 1.93 3.99 26.38
CA ALA A 184 1.00 4.43 25.34
C ALA A 184 0.28 3.24 24.67
N ALA A 185 0.90 2.06 24.65
CA ALA A 185 0.31 0.83 24.09
C ALA A 185 -0.93 0.33 24.86
N PHE A 186 -1.08 0.75 26.13
CA PHE A 186 -2.20 0.33 27.01
C PHE A 186 -3.27 1.42 27.16
N ARG A 187 -3.14 2.52 26.43
CA ARG A 187 -4.08 3.65 26.54
C ARG A 187 -5.43 3.32 25.93
N ASN A 188 -6.50 3.59 26.69
CA ASN A 188 -7.88 3.49 26.23
C ASN A 188 -8.30 4.81 25.58
N ILE A 189 -9.04 4.72 24.48
CA ILE A 189 -9.70 5.88 23.87
C ILE A 189 -11.10 6.01 24.46
N ASN A 190 -11.29 6.96 25.39
CA ASN A 190 -12.48 7.05 26.23
C ASN A 190 -13.48 8.11 25.78
N THR A 191 -13.07 9.09 24.97
CA THR A 191 -13.88 10.21 24.51
C THR A 191 -13.77 10.42 23.01
N LEU A 192 -14.79 11.05 22.40
CA LEU A 192 -14.73 11.44 20.97
C LEU A 192 -13.60 12.45 20.70
N SER A 193 -13.28 13.31 21.66
CA SER A 193 -12.18 14.26 21.56
C SER A 193 -10.82 13.55 21.54
N GLU A 194 -10.64 12.50 22.36
CA GLU A 194 -9.43 11.66 22.31
C GLU A 194 -9.35 10.90 20.99
N LEU A 195 -10.47 10.35 20.50
CA LEU A 195 -10.55 9.67 19.21
C LEU A 195 -10.12 10.62 18.08
N GLN A 196 -10.67 11.85 18.05
CA GLN A 196 -10.31 12.85 17.06
C GLN A 196 -8.83 13.23 17.13
N LYS A 197 -8.29 13.44 18.34
CA LYS A 197 -6.85 13.72 18.53
C LYS A 197 -5.97 12.58 18.01
N GLU A 198 -6.37 11.33 18.24
CA GLU A 198 -5.63 10.16 17.74
C GLU A 198 -5.74 10.01 16.22
N GLU A 199 -6.88 10.35 15.64
CA GLU A 199 -7.04 10.41 14.19
C GLU A 199 -6.22 11.54 13.57
N GLU A 200 -6.21 12.72 14.20
CA GLU A 200 -5.38 13.85 13.78
C GLU A 200 -3.87 13.55 13.94
N ALA A 201 -3.48 12.90 15.04
CA ALA A 201 -2.09 12.44 15.25
C ALA A 201 -1.68 11.37 14.24
N ALA A 202 -2.59 10.46 13.90
CA ALA A 202 -2.35 9.44 12.88
C ALA A 202 -2.31 10.01 11.45
N ALA A 203 -3.17 11.01 11.18
CA ALA A 203 -3.13 11.77 9.93
C ALA A 203 -1.84 12.61 9.80
N ASN A 204 -1.18 12.88 10.93
CA ASN A 204 0.02 13.71 11.01
C ASN A 204 1.07 13.14 12.00
N PRO A 205 1.57 11.90 11.80
CA PRO A 205 2.56 11.31 12.69
C PRO A 205 3.81 12.18 12.74
N LEU A 206 4.55 12.15 13.85
CA LEU A 206 5.89 12.70 13.90
C LEU A 206 6.87 11.68 13.29
N LEU A 207 7.85 12.18 12.56
CA LEU A 207 8.84 11.32 11.88
C LEU A 207 9.63 10.46 12.88
N LYS A 208 9.93 10.99 14.06
CA LYS A 208 10.58 10.26 15.14
C LYS A 208 9.76 9.04 15.60
N ASP A 209 8.43 9.15 15.63
CA ASP A 209 7.55 8.07 16.08
C ASP A 209 7.52 6.95 15.04
N VAL A 210 7.44 7.31 13.74
CA VAL A 210 7.54 6.35 12.64
C VAL A 210 8.91 5.65 12.63
N ALA A 211 10.00 6.42 12.82
CA ALA A 211 11.36 5.89 12.82
C ALA A 211 11.62 4.97 14.04
N SER A 212 11.07 5.28 15.20
CA SER A 212 11.23 4.48 16.42
C SER A 212 10.61 3.09 16.35
N CYS A 213 9.66 2.88 15.44
CA CYS A 213 9.07 1.56 15.19
C CYS A 213 10.04 0.56 14.53
N LEU A 214 11.20 1.03 14.03
CA LEU A 214 12.22 0.17 13.41
C LEU A 214 13.31 -0.18 14.40
N SER A 215 13.52 -1.48 14.63
CA SER A 215 14.64 -1.95 15.44
C SER A 215 15.97 -1.56 14.79
N GLY A 216 16.89 -0.99 15.59
CA GLY A 216 18.22 -0.58 15.11
C GLY A 216 18.22 0.70 14.25
N TYR A 217 17.24 1.60 14.43
CA TYR A 217 17.26 2.91 13.77
C TYR A 217 18.52 3.70 14.20
N ASP A 218 19.39 3.98 13.22
CA ASP A 218 20.53 4.87 13.35
C ASP A 218 20.52 5.89 12.18
N PRO A 219 20.26 7.18 12.43
CA PRO A 219 20.27 8.19 11.39
C PRO A 219 21.66 8.40 10.77
N GLY A 220 22.74 7.97 11.44
CA GLY A 220 24.12 8.04 10.94
C GLY A 220 24.51 6.91 10.00
N ALA A 221 23.75 5.81 9.95
CA ALA A 221 24.02 4.61 9.15
C ALA A 221 22.72 3.90 8.71
N LEU A 222 21.74 4.66 8.19
CA LEU A 222 20.41 4.14 7.86
C LEU A 222 20.43 3.25 6.61
N PRO A 223 20.04 1.97 6.66
CA PRO A 223 19.90 1.14 5.48
C PRO A 223 18.87 1.68 4.50
N VAL A 224 19.11 1.51 3.18
CA VAL A 224 18.20 2.00 2.12
C VAL A 224 16.75 1.56 2.34
N ARG A 225 16.53 0.27 2.58
CA ARG A 225 15.19 -0.30 2.82
C ARG A 225 14.47 0.31 4.04
N HIS A 226 15.22 0.69 5.08
CA HIS A 226 14.65 1.33 6.26
C HIS A 226 14.25 2.77 5.94
N ALA A 227 15.08 3.52 5.20
CA ALA A 227 14.73 4.86 4.74
C ALA A 227 13.46 4.85 3.87
N GLN A 228 13.37 3.92 2.90
CA GLN A 228 12.19 3.75 2.05
C GLN A 228 10.93 3.45 2.86
N ARG A 229 11.03 2.56 3.84
CA ARG A 229 9.90 2.21 4.71
C ARG A 229 9.46 3.40 5.56
N ILE A 230 10.37 4.11 6.22
CA ILE A 230 10.04 5.30 7.03
C ILE A 230 9.35 6.35 6.16
N ILE A 231 9.88 6.61 4.96
CA ILE A 231 9.29 7.56 4.02
C ILE A 231 7.86 7.12 3.63
N GLY A 232 7.69 5.85 3.23
CA GLY A 232 6.40 5.30 2.83
C GLY A 232 5.35 5.34 3.94
N ASP A 233 5.75 5.01 5.18
CA ASP A 233 4.86 5.03 6.35
C ASP A 233 4.53 6.46 6.82
N PHE A 234 5.39 7.45 6.50
CA PHE A 234 5.23 8.85 6.93
C PHE A 234 4.40 9.69 5.97
N VAL A 235 4.54 9.51 4.64
CA VAL A 235 3.81 10.31 3.65
C VAL A 235 2.37 9.85 3.52
N GLN A 236 1.46 10.80 3.22
CA GLN A 236 0.03 10.53 3.07
C GLN A 236 -0.46 10.97 1.69
N PRO A 237 -1.43 10.26 1.09
CA PRO A 237 -2.02 10.66 -0.19
C PRO A 237 -2.76 12.01 -0.10
N VAL A 238 -2.66 12.81 -1.16
CA VAL A 238 -3.47 14.03 -1.30
C VAL A 238 -4.96 13.69 -1.38
N ARG A 239 -5.80 14.52 -0.74
CA ARG A 239 -7.25 14.24 -0.63
C ARG A 239 -8.07 14.78 -1.81
N GLY A 240 -7.53 15.71 -2.59
CA GLY A 240 -8.26 16.35 -3.69
C GLY A 240 -8.62 15.38 -4.82
N ILE A 241 -9.87 15.42 -5.27
CA ILE A 241 -10.40 14.62 -6.39
C ILE A 241 -10.89 15.57 -7.47
N GLU A 242 -10.58 15.25 -8.71
CA GLU A 242 -11.03 15.95 -9.91
C GLU A 242 -11.79 14.98 -10.81
N LYS A 243 -12.83 15.46 -11.46
CA LYS A 243 -13.50 14.71 -12.52
C LYS A 243 -12.98 15.23 -13.86
N VAL A 244 -12.33 14.38 -14.62
CA VAL A 244 -11.67 14.78 -15.88
C VAL A 244 -12.21 13.97 -17.06
N ALA A 245 -12.21 14.61 -18.24
CA ALA A 245 -12.53 13.91 -19.50
C ALA A 245 -11.54 12.75 -19.72
N LEU A 246 -12.03 11.64 -20.28
CA LEU A 246 -11.25 10.42 -20.48
C LEU A 246 -9.90 10.66 -21.19
N ARG A 247 -9.84 11.52 -22.20
CA ARG A 247 -8.60 11.87 -22.90
C ARG A 247 -7.57 12.59 -22.03
N SER A 248 -8.00 13.25 -20.96
CA SER A 248 -7.14 13.95 -19.99
C SER A 248 -6.78 13.08 -18.79
N ALA A 249 -7.25 11.83 -18.76
CA ALA A 249 -7.06 10.91 -17.66
C ALA A 249 -5.77 10.06 -17.78
N LEU A 250 -5.09 10.08 -18.92
CA LEU A 250 -3.81 9.38 -19.08
C LEU A 250 -2.80 9.87 -18.05
N ASP A 251 -2.07 8.92 -17.44
CA ASP A 251 -1.08 9.15 -16.38
C ASP A 251 -1.66 9.82 -15.11
N ARG A 252 -2.99 9.75 -14.93
CA ARG A 252 -3.65 10.18 -13.68
C ARG A 252 -3.97 8.95 -12.82
N VAL A 253 -4.09 9.16 -11.52
CA VAL A 253 -4.42 8.10 -10.56
C VAL A 253 -5.92 8.10 -10.29
N LEU A 254 -6.58 6.95 -10.44
CA LEU A 254 -8.00 6.79 -10.12
C LEU A 254 -8.28 7.06 -8.64
N ALA A 255 -9.29 7.89 -8.38
CA ALA A 255 -9.71 8.26 -7.03
C ALA A 255 -10.78 7.33 -6.44
N ALA A 256 -11.41 6.49 -7.27
CA ALA A 256 -12.44 5.53 -6.88
C ALA A 256 -12.48 4.36 -7.87
N ASP A 257 -13.05 3.23 -7.46
CA ASP A 257 -13.31 2.10 -8.33
C ASP A 257 -14.23 2.51 -9.49
N ILE A 258 -13.94 2.03 -10.68
CA ILE A 258 -14.81 2.18 -11.86
C ILE A 258 -15.63 0.91 -12.02
N ILE A 259 -16.92 1.04 -11.86
CA ILE A 259 -17.87 -0.06 -12.00
C ILE A 259 -18.38 -0.09 -13.44
N SER A 260 -18.35 -1.26 -14.06
CA SER A 260 -18.85 -1.44 -15.42
C SER A 260 -20.36 -1.20 -15.50
N PRO A 261 -20.85 -0.23 -16.30
CA PRO A 261 -22.28 0.00 -16.47
C PRO A 261 -22.95 -1.02 -17.39
N ILE A 262 -22.19 -1.78 -18.14
CA ILE A 262 -22.65 -2.74 -19.14
C ILE A 262 -21.90 -4.06 -19.06
N ASN A 263 -22.44 -5.08 -19.70
CA ASN A 263 -21.69 -6.31 -19.98
C ASN A 263 -20.77 -6.11 -21.20
N VAL A 264 -19.60 -6.73 -21.20
CA VAL A 264 -18.68 -6.77 -22.34
C VAL A 264 -18.36 -8.24 -22.65
N PRO A 265 -18.74 -8.73 -23.84
CA PRO A 265 -19.64 -8.10 -24.81
C PRO A 265 -21.07 -7.94 -24.27
N ALA A 266 -21.85 -7.02 -24.88
CA ALA A 266 -23.22 -6.73 -24.45
C ALA A 266 -24.22 -7.85 -24.76
N HIS A 267 -23.91 -8.67 -25.72
CA HIS A 267 -24.70 -9.81 -26.19
C HIS A 267 -23.78 -10.97 -26.54
N ASP A 268 -24.32 -12.19 -26.56
CA ASP A 268 -23.62 -13.32 -27.16
C ASP A 268 -23.34 -13.01 -28.63
N ASN A 269 -22.10 -13.18 -29.07
CA ASN A 269 -21.69 -12.85 -30.43
C ASN A 269 -20.70 -13.87 -30.99
N SER A 270 -20.47 -13.80 -32.31
CA SER A 270 -19.47 -14.63 -32.97
C SER A 270 -18.04 -14.13 -32.71
N ALA A 271 -17.15 -15.05 -32.35
CA ALA A 271 -15.72 -14.76 -32.26
C ALA A 271 -15.00 -14.79 -33.64
N MET A 272 -15.63 -15.35 -34.67
CA MET A 272 -15.04 -15.61 -35.98
C MET A 272 -16.03 -15.26 -37.09
N ASP A 273 -15.51 -15.01 -38.29
CA ASP A 273 -16.31 -15.00 -39.52
C ASP A 273 -16.62 -16.45 -39.89
N GLY A 274 -17.90 -16.77 -40.10
CA GLY A 274 -18.27 -18.14 -40.35
C GLY A 274 -19.77 -18.38 -40.43
N PHE A 275 -20.22 -19.54 -39.92
CA PHE A 275 -21.61 -19.98 -40.00
C PHE A 275 -22.12 -20.33 -38.59
N ALA A 276 -23.17 -19.62 -38.13
CA ALA A 276 -23.81 -19.89 -36.86
C ALA A 276 -24.98 -20.83 -37.00
N PHE A 277 -25.07 -21.83 -36.11
CA PHE A 277 -26.09 -22.89 -36.12
C PHE A 277 -26.26 -23.48 -34.71
N ALA A 278 -27.28 -24.32 -34.52
CA ALA A 278 -27.42 -25.08 -33.29
C ALA A 278 -26.45 -26.27 -33.29
N GLY A 279 -25.49 -26.30 -32.37
CA GLY A 279 -24.46 -27.35 -32.28
C GLY A 279 -25.02 -28.79 -32.10
N SER A 280 -26.26 -28.91 -31.61
CA SER A 280 -26.99 -30.18 -31.55
C SER A 280 -27.23 -30.83 -32.90
N GLN A 281 -27.08 -30.10 -34.01
CA GLN A 281 -27.20 -30.62 -35.38
C GLN A 281 -25.94 -31.35 -35.85
N LEU A 282 -24.80 -31.19 -35.16
CA LEU A 282 -23.54 -31.87 -35.53
C LEU A 282 -23.69 -33.40 -35.46
N LYS A 283 -23.25 -34.07 -36.51
CA LYS A 283 -23.20 -35.52 -36.54
C LYS A 283 -21.81 -36.00 -36.10
N ALA A 284 -21.75 -36.99 -35.21
CA ALA A 284 -20.49 -37.47 -34.67
C ALA A 284 -19.57 -38.08 -35.71
N ASP A 285 -20.14 -38.89 -36.59
CA ASP A 285 -19.37 -39.75 -37.52
C ASP A 285 -19.68 -39.47 -39.01
N ALA A 286 -20.36 -38.38 -39.35
CA ALA A 286 -20.73 -38.04 -40.73
C ALA A 286 -20.71 -36.51 -40.93
N ASN A 287 -20.58 -36.10 -42.19
CA ASN A 287 -20.71 -34.70 -42.57
C ASN A 287 -22.08 -34.14 -42.19
N THR A 288 -22.10 -32.90 -41.69
CA THR A 288 -23.33 -32.14 -41.45
C THR A 288 -23.42 -31.06 -42.51
N THR A 289 -24.42 -31.10 -43.37
CA THR A 289 -24.68 -30.06 -44.38
C THR A 289 -25.86 -29.20 -43.94
N LEU A 290 -25.66 -27.88 -43.89
CA LEU A 290 -26.63 -26.90 -43.45
C LEU A 290 -26.92 -25.89 -44.58
N ARG A 291 -28.19 -25.53 -44.74
CA ARG A 291 -28.63 -24.51 -45.69
C ARG A 291 -28.39 -23.10 -45.09
N ILE A 292 -27.80 -22.20 -45.90
CA ILE A 292 -27.56 -20.81 -45.49
C ILE A 292 -28.85 -20.03 -45.76
N VAL A 293 -29.48 -19.49 -44.67
CA VAL A 293 -30.76 -18.78 -44.76
C VAL A 293 -30.61 -17.27 -44.71
N GLY A 294 -29.39 -16.75 -44.57
CA GLY A 294 -29.09 -15.34 -44.62
C GLY A 294 -27.76 -15.00 -43.96
N THR A 295 -27.50 -13.70 -43.77
CA THR A 295 -26.23 -13.19 -43.21
C THR A 295 -26.50 -12.24 -42.06
N VAL A 296 -25.71 -12.39 -40.99
CA VAL A 296 -25.70 -11.56 -39.78
C VAL A 296 -24.42 -10.74 -39.74
N TYR A 297 -24.58 -9.43 -39.71
CA TYR A 297 -23.47 -8.48 -39.61
C TYR A 297 -23.33 -7.91 -38.24
N ALA A 298 -22.10 -7.56 -37.83
CA ALA A 298 -21.85 -6.81 -36.61
C ALA A 298 -22.60 -5.45 -36.64
N GLY A 299 -23.14 -5.05 -35.48
CA GLY A 299 -23.88 -3.79 -35.33
C GLY A 299 -25.27 -3.77 -35.99
N ARG A 300 -25.73 -4.89 -36.56
CA ARG A 300 -27.08 -5.00 -37.17
C ARG A 300 -27.82 -6.20 -36.56
N PRO A 301 -28.81 -5.96 -35.67
CA PRO A 301 -29.64 -7.05 -35.16
C PRO A 301 -30.31 -7.80 -36.30
N SER A 302 -30.33 -9.12 -36.23
CA SER A 302 -30.91 -9.99 -37.24
C SER A 302 -32.18 -10.68 -36.68
N PRO A 303 -33.30 -10.63 -37.38
CA PRO A 303 -34.52 -11.36 -36.98
C PRO A 303 -34.47 -12.83 -37.38
N LEU A 304 -33.41 -13.30 -38.04
CA LEU A 304 -33.27 -14.67 -38.51
C LEU A 304 -33.24 -15.67 -37.35
N LYS A 305 -34.02 -16.73 -37.46
CA LYS A 305 -34.07 -17.85 -36.54
C LYS A 305 -33.87 -19.16 -37.32
N PRO A 306 -32.63 -19.60 -37.55
CA PRO A 306 -32.36 -20.82 -38.29
C PRO A 306 -33.02 -22.04 -37.62
N GLY A 307 -33.73 -22.81 -38.43
CA GLY A 307 -34.35 -24.05 -37.98
C GLY A 307 -33.42 -25.27 -38.15
N PRO A 308 -33.97 -26.48 -37.92
CA PRO A 308 -33.23 -27.73 -38.21
C PRO A 308 -32.75 -27.79 -39.66
N GLY A 309 -31.48 -28.15 -39.89
CA GLY A 309 -30.85 -28.18 -41.21
C GLY A 309 -30.44 -26.82 -41.77
N GLU A 310 -30.51 -25.77 -40.97
CA GLU A 310 -30.21 -24.39 -41.39
C GLU A 310 -29.09 -23.76 -40.55
N CYS A 311 -28.38 -22.83 -41.16
CA CYS A 311 -27.41 -21.94 -40.54
C CYS A 311 -27.53 -20.53 -41.12
N VAL A 312 -26.88 -19.56 -40.45
CA VAL A 312 -26.68 -18.21 -41.01
C VAL A 312 -25.20 -17.95 -41.17
N ARG A 313 -24.82 -17.30 -42.24
CA ARG A 313 -23.49 -16.69 -42.31
C ARG A 313 -23.39 -15.58 -41.29
N ILE A 314 -22.33 -15.54 -40.47
CA ILE A 314 -22.15 -14.57 -39.39
C ILE A 314 -20.76 -13.97 -39.48
N MET A 315 -20.68 -12.65 -39.28
CA MET A 315 -19.40 -11.96 -39.20
C MET A 315 -18.98 -11.82 -37.74
N THR A 316 -17.69 -11.72 -37.49
CA THR A 316 -17.10 -11.48 -36.17
C THR A 316 -17.78 -10.30 -35.49
N GLY A 317 -18.19 -10.47 -34.22
CA GLY A 317 -18.97 -9.48 -33.48
C GLY A 317 -20.47 -9.43 -33.83
N GLY A 318 -20.93 -10.23 -34.81
CA GLY A 318 -22.36 -10.40 -35.10
C GLY A 318 -23.07 -11.08 -33.92
N VAL A 319 -24.26 -10.56 -33.55
CA VAL A 319 -25.06 -11.11 -32.44
C VAL A 319 -25.52 -12.52 -32.83
N MET A 320 -25.34 -13.49 -31.94
CA MET A 320 -25.79 -14.87 -32.14
C MET A 320 -27.32 -14.89 -32.33
N PRO A 321 -27.84 -15.44 -33.46
CA PRO A 321 -29.26 -15.62 -33.62
C PRO A 321 -29.87 -16.58 -32.59
N GLU A 322 -31.14 -16.37 -32.31
CA GLU A 322 -31.90 -17.25 -31.41
C GLU A 322 -31.86 -18.70 -31.93
N GLY A 323 -31.52 -19.64 -31.05
CA GLY A 323 -31.37 -21.05 -31.36
C GLY A 323 -29.97 -21.46 -31.87
N CYS A 324 -29.08 -20.51 -32.13
CA CYS A 324 -27.69 -20.79 -32.47
C CYS A 324 -26.79 -20.67 -31.25
N ASP A 325 -25.88 -21.62 -31.06
CA ASP A 325 -24.92 -21.67 -29.98
C ASP A 325 -23.48 -21.96 -30.43
N THR A 326 -23.28 -22.25 -31.72
CA THR A 326 -22.01 -22.70 -32.28
C THR A 326 -21.71 -21.96 -33.57
N VAL A 327 -20.43 -21.63 -33.80
CA VAL A 327 -19.97 -21.00 -35.05
C VAL A 327 -18.88 -21.88 -35.68
N LEU A 328 -19.08 -22.27 -36.91
CA LEU A 328 -18.02 -22.85 -37.76
C LEU A 328 -17.25 -21.70 -38.41
N PRO A 329 -15.92 -21.54 -38.18
CA PRO A 329 -15.12 -20.61 -38.99
C PRO A 329 -15.18 -20.99 -40.49
N GLN A 330 -15.27 -19.98 -41.35
CA GLN A 330 -15.44 -20.21 -42.78
C GLN A 330 -14.30 -21.00 -43.41
N GLU A 331 -13.08 -20.89 -42.86
CA GLU A 331 -11.87 -21.59 -43.28
C GLU A 331 -11.93 -23.11 -43.01
N HIS A 332 -12.81 -23.50 -42.10
CA HIS A 332 -12.97 -24.91 -41.69
C HIS A 332 -14.15 -25.60 -42.38
N ALA A 333 -14.81 -24.95 -43.31
CA ALA A 333 -15.86 -25.59 -44.12
C ALA A 333 -15.27 -26.66 -45.01
N ALA A 334 -15.79 -27.88 -44.94
CA ALA A 334 -15.35 -29.00 -45.80
C ALA A 334 -15.80 -28.80 -47.27
N ASP A 335 -16.97 -28.18 -47.45
CA ASP A 335 -17.50 -27.71 -48.71
C ASP A 335 -18.38 -26.46 -48.47
N LEU A 336 -18.32 -25.51 -49.39
CA LEU A 336 -19.04 -24.24 -49.28
C LEU A 336 -19.57 -23.81 -50.63
N SER A 337 -20.89 -23.57 -50.68
CA SER A 337 -21.58 -22.92 -51.81
C SER A 337 -22.31 -21.65 -51.37
N GLU A 338 -22.96 -20.96 -52.28
CA GLU A 338 -23.77 -19.78 -51.94
C GLU A 338 -24.98 -20.12 -51.05
N VAL A 339 -25.47 -21.38 -51.07
CA VAL A 339 -26.71 -21.80 -50.42
C VAL A 339 -26.51 -22.81 -49.29
N ALA A 340 -25.33 -23.40 -49.15
CA ALA A 340 -25.08 -24.43 -48.16
C ALA A 340 -23.61 -24.50 -47.73
N VAL A 341 -23.39 -24.95 -46.50
CA VAL A 341 -22.09 -25.25 -45.93
C VAL A 341 -22.06 -26.68 -45.40
N THR A 342 -20.96 -27.39 -45.61
CA THR A 342 -20.74 -28.76 -45.12
C THR A 342 -19.64 -28.75 -44.06
N ILE A 343 -19.92 -29.36 -42.91
CA ILE A 343 -19.06 -29.48 -41.74
C ILE A 343 -18.60 -30.92 -41.61
N ALA A 344 -17.29 -31.15 -41.63
CA ALA A 344 -16.74 -32.50 -41.42
C ALA A 344 -16.85 -32.88 -39.91
N PRO A 345 -16.89 -34.19 -39.60
CA PRO A 345 -16.90 -34.63 -38.21
C PRO A 345 -15.72 -34.09 -37.42
N ASN A 346 -15.94 -33.75 -36.14
CA ASN A 346 -14.92 -33.27 -35.21
C ASN A 346 -14.23 -31.95 -35.60
N THR A 347 -14.73 -31.21 -36.57
CA THR A 347 -14.17 -29.90 -36.95
C THR A 347 -14.47 -28.80 -35.91
N VAL A 348 -15.65 -28.84 -35.31
CA VAL A 348 -16.11 -27.90 -34.31
C VAL A 348 -17.00 -28.63 -33.29
N ARG A 349 -17.01 -28.15 -32.04
CA ARG A 349 -17.86 -28.69 -30.96
C ARG A 349 -19.01 -27.72 -30.68
N THR A 350 -20.08 -28.25 -30.12
CA THR A 350 -21.20 -27.42 -29.63
C THR A 350 -20.68 -26.37 -28.64
N GLY A 351 -21.00 -25.10 -28.88
CA GLY A 351 -20.56 -23.95 -28.08
C GLY A 351 -19.29 -23.26 -28.58
N ASP A 352 -18.55 -23.85 -29.52
CA ASP A 352 -17.30 -23.27 -30.02
C ASP A 352 -17.54 -21.95 -30.75
N ASN A 353 -16.54 -21.05 -30.63
CA ASN A 353 -16.47 -19.75 -31.29
C ASN A 353 -17.64 -18.78 -30.99
N ARG A 354 -18.38 -19.04 -29.93
CA ARG A 354 -19.36 -18.13 -29.34
C ARG A 354 -18.73 -17.41 -28.17
N ARG A 355 -18.81 -16.08 -28.15
CA ARG A 355 -18.45 -15.26 -27.02
C ARG A 355 -19.69 -14.96 -26.19
N PHE A 356 -19.61 -15.20 -24.90
CA PHE A 356 -20.76 -15.01 -24.02
C PHE A 356 -20.91 -13.56 -23.58
N LYS A 357 -22.14 -13.14 -23.43
CA LYS A 357 -22.47 -11.85 -22.80
C LYS A 357 -21.78 -11.72 -21.45
N GLY A 358 -20.96 -10.67 -21.26
CA GLY A 358 -20.29 -10.41 -20.02
C GLY A 358 -19.07 -11.30 -19.71
N GLU A 359 -18.55 -12.07 -20.66
CA GLU A 359 -17.39 -12.94 -20.43
C GLU A 359 -16.12 -12.18 -20.05
N ASP A 360 -15.95 -10.97 -20.56
CA ASP A 360 -14.81 -10.09 -20.22
C ASP A 360 -15.13 -9.23 -18.99
N LEU A 361 -16.28 -8.54 -19.01
CA LEU A 361 -16.74 -7.73 -17.90
C LEU A 361 -18.25 -7.85 -17.71
N SER A 362 -18.67 -8.14 -16.50
CA SER A 362 -20.09 -8.14 -16.14
C SER A 362 -20.54 -6.75 -15.67
N ALA A 363 -21.74 -6.35 -16.03
CA ALA A 363 -22.37 -5.14 -15.49
C ALA A 363 -22.41 -5.21 -13.96
N GLY A 364 -22.02 -4.13 -13.27
CA GLY A 364 -21.89 -4.07 -11.82
C GLY A 364 -20.56 -4.57 -11.27
N GLY A 365 -19.71 -5.21 -12.09
CA GLY A 365 -18.35 -5.60 -11.72
C GLY A 365 -17.36 -4.42 -11.77
N ALA A 366 -16.31 -4.46 -10.95
CA ALA A 366 -15.25 -3.46 -10.98
C ALA A 366 -14.36 -3.66 -12.22
N ALA A 367 -14.36 -2.70 -13.14
CA ALA A 367 -13.50 -2.68 -14.32
C ALA A 367 -12.07 -2.23 -13.98
N LEU A 368 -11.93 -1.20 -13.16
CA LEU A 368 -10.63 -0.70 -12.68
C LEU A 368 -10.76 -0.31 -11.20
N LYS A 369 -9.66 -0.49 -10.46
CA LYS A 369 -9.59 -0.21 -9.03
C LYS A 369 -9.06 1.19 -8.74
N GLN A 370 -9.49 1.76 -7.61
CA GLN A 370 -8.89 2.95 -7.02
C GLN A 370 -7.37 2.77 -6.87
N GLY A 371 -6.60 3.86 -7.01
CA GLY A 371 -5.14 3.83 -6.89
C GLY A 371 -4.41 3.43 -8.18
N ARG A 372 -5.13 2.99 -9.20
CA ARG A 372 -4.52 2.64 -10.48
C ARG A 372 -4.03 3.87 -11.24
N LEU A 373 -2.77 3.88 -11.64
CA LEU A 373 -2.22 4.83 -12.60
C LEU A 373 -2.72 4.45 -14.00
N LEU A 374 -3.51 5.31 -14.63
CA LEU A 374 -4.18 5.04 -15.89
C LEU A 374 -3.19 5.02 -17.08
N ARG A 375 -3.15 3.90 -17.78
CA ARG A 375 -2.33 3.64 -18.97
C ARG A 375 -3.19 3.63 -20.24
N PRO A 376 -2.60 3.63 -21.45
CA PRO A 376 -3.36 3.62 -22.70
C PRO A 376 -4.41 2.50 -22.79
N ALA A 377 -4.10 1.28 -22.32
CA ALA A 377 -5.04 0.17 -22.30
C ALA A 377 -6.25 0.43 -21.39
N ASP A 378 -6.03 1.11 -20.25
CA ASP A 378 -7.11 1.48 -19.32
C ASP A 378 -8.04 2.52 -19.93
N ILE A 379 -7.48 3.49 -20.67
CA ILE A 379 -8.27 4.49 -21.44
C ILE A 379 -9.15 3.79 -22.49
N GLY A 380 -8.57 2.80 -23.20
CA GLY A 380 -9.31 1.99 -24.16
C GLY A 380 -10.46 1.21 -23.52
N LEU A 381 -10.18 0.56 -22.38
CA LEU A 381 -11.20 -0.17 -21.61
C LEU A 381 -12.33 0.76 -21.16
N LEU A 382 -12.03 1.90 -20.57
CA LEU A 382 -13.03 2.88 -20.13
C LEU A 382 -13.89 3.40 -21.30
N ALA A 383 -13.25 3.64 -22.45
CA ALA A 383 -13.97 4.04 -23.67
C ALA A 383 -14.92 2.94 -24.16
N SER A 384 -14.53 1.65 -24.09
CA SER A 384 -15.39 0.51 -24.47
C SER A 384 -16.62 0.36 -23.56
N LEU A 385 -16.55 0.90 -22.35
CA LEU A 385 -17.66 0.95 -21.39
C LEU A 385 -18.56 2.19 -21.58
N GLY A 386 -18.24 3.07 -22.54
CA GLY A 386 -18.97 4.32 -22.77
C GLY A 386 -18.73 5.39 -21.70
N ILE A 387 -17.64 5.30 -20.94
CA ILE A 387 -17.33 6.23 -19.86
C ILE A 387 -16.59 7.43 -20.43
N ALA A 388 -17.20 8.62 -20.36
CA ALA A 388 -16.65 9.84 -20.91
C ALA A 388 -15.73 10.58 -19.93
N GLU A 389 -15.96 10.44 -18.64
CA GLU A 389 -15.24 11.15 -17.57
C GLU A 389 -14.97 10.22 -16.40
N VAL A 390 -13.83 10.41 -15.73
CA VAL A 390 -13.42 9.58 -14.58
C VAL A 390 -12.98 10.43 -13.39
N PRO A 391 -13.23 9.99 -12.14
CA PRO A 391 -12.69 10.62 -10.95
C PRO A 391 -11.22 10.25 -10.79
N VAL A 392 -10.35 11.25 -10.73
CA VAL A 392 -8.91 11.08 -10.53
C VAL A 392 -8.43 11.91 -9.34
N ARG A 393 -7.32 11.51 -8.73
CA ARG A 393 -6.63 12.36 -7.76
C ARG A 393 -6.15 13.63 -8.45
N ARG A 394 -6.24 14.81 -7.78
CA ARG A 394 -5.64 16.02 -8.32
C ARG A 394 -4.14 15.85 -8.50
N ARG A 395 -3.53 16.60 -9.41
CA ARG A 395 -2.08 16.58 -9.58
C ARG A 395 -1.39 17.02 -8.29
N LEU A 396 -0.29 16.33 -7.97
CA LEU A 396 0.57 16.68 -6.86
C LEU A 396 1.37 17.93 -7.22
N ARG A 397 1.34 18.96 -6.39
CA ARG A 397 2.15 20.17 -6.54
C ARG A 397 3.49 19.94 -5.87
N VAL A 398 4.58 20.12 -6.62
CA VAL A 398 5.94 19.95 -6.11
C VAL A 398 6.74 21.22 -6.40
N ALA A 399 7.11 21.93 -5.33
CA ALA A 399 8.05 23.03 -5.42
C ALA A 399 9.49 22.49 -5.35
N PHE A 400 10.39 23.06 -6.13
CA PHE A 400 11.80 22.69 -6.05
C PHE A 400 12.71 23.88 -6.32
N PHE A 401 13.90 23.83 -5.71
CA PHE A 401 14.95 24.80 -5.90
C PHE A 401 16.33 24.20 -5.63
N SER A 402 17.37 24.82 -6.17
CA SER A 402 18.75 24.48 -5.89
C SER A 402 19.38 25.50 -4.95
N THR A 403 20.30 25.07 -4.08
CA THR A 403 21.10 25.95 -3.23
C THR A 403 22.59 25.77 -3.53
N GLY A 404 23.33 26.89 -3.52
CA GLY A 404 24.77 26.92 -3.74
C GLY A 404 25.21 28.22 -4.38
N ASP A 405 26.15 28.91 -3.80
CA ASP A 405 26.71 30.19 -4.31
C ASP A 405 27.50 30.01 -5.60
N GLU A 406 27.96 28.78 -5.88
CA GLU A 406 28.59 28.38 -7.11
C GLU A 406 27.65 28.25 -8.32
N LEU A 407 26.33 28.14 -8.08
CA LEU A 407 25.36 27.86 -9.12
C LEU A 407 25.05 29.10 -9.98
N ARG A 408 24.90 28.89 -11.27
CA ARG A 408 24.46 29.90 -12.24
C ARG A 408 23.32 29.36 -13.10
N SER A 409 22.41 30.25 -13.46
CA SER A 409 21.33 29.90 -14.40
C SER A 409 21.88 29.82 -15.84
N ILE A 410 21.18 29.05 -16.70
CA ILE A 410 21.52 29.00 -18.12
C ILE A 410 21.43 30.40 -18.72
N GLY A 411 22.46 30.81 -19.47
CA GLY A 411 22.57 32.14 -20.08
C GLY A 411 23.36 33.16 -19.25
N GLU A 412 23.63 32.87 -17.97
CA GLU A 412 24.54 33.71 -17.17
C GLU A 412 26.00 33.36 -17.47
N PRO A 413 26.91 34.34 -17.41
CA PRO A 413 28.35 34.06 -17.54
C PRO A 413 28.85 33.15 -16.42
N LEU A 414 29.67 32.16 -16.75
CA LEU A 414 30.40 31.35 -15.78
C LEU A 414 31.63 32.11 -15.28
N GLY A 415 31.63 32.52 -14.01
CA GLY A 415 32.84 32.96 -13.31
C GLY A 415 33.71 31.77 -12.88
N GLU A 416 34.92 32.07 -12.43
CA GLU A 416 35.80 31.06 -11.86
C GLU A 416 35.14 30.38 -10.63
N GLY A 417 35.20 29.07 -10.57
CA GLY A 417 34.55 28.28 -9.50
C GLY A 417 33.03 28.10 -9.64
N CYS A 418 32.39 28.69 -10.66
CA CYS A 418 30.94 28.53 -10.87
C CYS A 418 30.62 27.40 -11.84
N VAL A 419 29.42 26.83 -11.69
CA VAL A 419 28.84 25.79 -12.55
C VAL A 419 27.40 26.10 -12.90
N TYR A 420 26.93 25.63 -14.06
CA TYR A 420 25.52 25.72 -14.37
C TYR A 420 24.69 24.74 -13.53
N ASP A 421 23.52 25.18 -13.04
CA ASP A 421 22.60 24.36 -12.30
C ASP A 421 21.91 23.32 -13.21
N SER A 422 22.56 22.18 -13.38
CA SER A 422 22.00 21.06 -14.14
C SER A 422 20.92 20.29 -13.36
N ASN A 423 20.97 20.32 -12.01
CA ASN A 423 20.04 19.57 -11.15
C ASN A 423 18.62 20.09 -11.30
N ARG A 424 18.46 21.41 -11.41
CA ARG A 424 17.17 22.05 -11.61
C ARG A 424 16.45 21.51 -12.86
N TYR A 425 17.14 21.39 -13.98
CA TYR A 425 16.58 20.88 -15.24
C TYR A 425 16.31 19.38 -15.19
N THR A 426 17.16 18.63 -14.52
CA THR A 426 16.97 17.20 -14.30
C THR A 426 15.74 16.93 -13.43
N LEU A 427 15.60 17.66 -12.31
CA LEU A 427 14.43 17.55 -11.42
C LEU A 427 13.15 17.98 -12.14
N PHE A 428 13.19 19.07 -12.89
CA PHE A 428 12.06 19.50 -13.71
C PHE A 428 11.58 18.39 -14.65
N GLY A 429 12.52 17.76 -15.39
CA GLY A 429 12.21 16.66 -16.31
C GLY A 429 11.59 15.46 -15.59
N MET A 430 12.19 15.03 -14.48
CA MET A 430 11.71 13.89 -13.69
C MET A 430 10.32 14.14 -13.08
N LEU A 431 10.07 15.33 -12.54
CA LEU A 431 8.79 15.71 -11.94
C LEU A 431 7.68 15.86 -12.99
N THR A 432 8.01 16.47 -14.15
CA THR A 432 7.07 16.60 -15.26
C THR A 432 6.65 15.22 -15.80
N ARG A 433 7.62 14.32 -15.97
CA ARG A 433 7.36 12.96 -16.45
C ARG A 433 6.56 12.14 -15.45
N LEU A 434 6.71 12.42 -14.14
CA LEU A 434 5.90 11.81 -13.09
C LEU A 434 4.45 12.36 -13.05
N GLY A 435 4.16 13.40 -13.82
CA GLY A 435 2.84 14.01 -13.91
C GLY A 435 2.54 15.03 -12.80
N CYS A 436 3.55 15.54 -12.09
CA CYS A 436 3.41 16.59 -11.09
C CYS A 436 3.06 17.96 -11.72
N GLU A 437 2.38 18.80 -10.95
CA GLU A 437 2.35 20.25 -11.17
C GLU A 437 3.61 20.85 -10.54
N VAL A 438 4.51 21.35 -11.38
CA VAL A 438 5.87 21.71 -10.98
C VAL A 438 5.97 23.20 -10.70
N VAL A 439 6.45 23.57 -9.50
CA VAL A 439 6.73 24.96 -9.11
C VAL A 439 8.24 25.14 -9.03
N ASP A 440 8.82 25.70 -10.08
CA ASP A 440 10.28 25.97 -10.17
C ASP A 440 10.61 27.30 -9.51
N MET A 441 11.32 27.25 -8.38
CA MET A 441 11.69 28.43 -7.58
C MET A 441 13.12 28.94 -7.88
N GLY A 442 13.83 28.31 -8.81
CA GLY A 442 15.15 28.77 -9.24
C GLY A 442 16.29 28.38 -8.31
N ILE A 443 17.28 29.26 -8.21
CA ILE A 443 18.44 29.14 -7.33
C ILE A 443 18.24 30.02 -6.11
N VAL A 444 18.31 29.43 -4.93
CA VAL A 444 18.27 30.13 -3.64
C VAL A 444 19.71 30.29 -3.14
N LYS A 445 20.07 31.49 -2.73
CA LYS A 445 21.40 31.79 -2.17
C LYS A 445 21.62 31.02 -0.85
N ASP A 446 22.88 30.74 -0.55
CA ASP A 446 23.29 30.12 0.73
C ASP A 446 23.24 31.15 1.90
N ASP A 447 22.09 31.83 2.01
CA ASP A 447 21.78 32.79 3.07
C ASP A 447 20.61 32.25 3.93
N PRO A 448 20.72 32.29 5.27
CA PRO A 448 19.69 31.74 6.16
C PRO A 448 18.31 32.35 5.96
N ALA A 449 18.20 33.66 5.73
CA ALA A 449 16.91 34.33 5.54
C ALA A 449 16.29 33.94 4.19
N ALA A 450 17.08 33.96 3.13
CA ALA A 450 16.63 33.56 1.80
C ALA A 450 16.15 32.09 1.76
N LEU A 451 16.85 31.19 2.46
CA LEU A 451 16.49 29.78 2.57
C LEU A 451 15.18 29.60 3.36
N GLU A 452 15.02 30.31 4.47
CA GLU A 452 13.78 30.25 5.27
C GLU A 452 12.57 30.76 4.47
N ASP A 453 12.71 31.90 3.80
CA ASP A 453 11.65 32.49 2.97
C ASP A 453 11.26 31.56 1.79
N ALA A 454 12.25 30.94 1.15
CA ALA A 454 12.02 29.98 0.08
C ALA A 454 11.27 28.73 0.58
N LEU A 455 11.68 28.18 1.74
CA LEU A 455 11.01 27.01 2.33
C LEU A 455 9.57 27.33 2.76
N ARG A 456 9.31 28.52 3.33
CA ARG A 456 7.96 28.97 3.68
C ARG A 456 7.08 29.12 2.44
N SER A 457 7.57 29.86 1.43
CA SER A 457 6.86 30.05 0.16
C SER A 457 6.55 28.73 -0.55
N ALA A 458 7.53 27.82 -0.57
CA ALA A 458 7.34 26.46 -1.12
C ALA A 458 6.26 25.68 -0.35
N CYS A 459 6.28 25.76 1.00
CA CYS A 459 5.32 25.05 1.85
C CYS A 459 3.89 25.57 1.65
N GLU A 460 3.71 26.86 1.41
CA GLU A 460 2.39 27.48 1.22
C GLU A 460 1.81 27.24 -0.19
N SER A 461 2.67 26.89 -1.16
CA SER A 461 2.27 26.70 -2.58
C SER A 461 2.24 25.26 -3.06
N ALA A 462 2.84 24.31 -2.32
CA ALA A 462 3.03 22.95 -2.78
C ALA A 462 2.76 21.88 -1.71
N ASP A 463 2.55 20.63 -2.13
CA ASP A 463 2.38 19.46 -1.28
C ASP A 463 3.72 18.84 -0.87
N ALA A 464 4.72 18.99 -1.75
CA ALA A 464 6.08 18.52 -1.52
C ALA A 464 7.11 19.58 -1.96
N ILE A 465 8.25 19.56 -1.28
CA ILE A 465 9.38 20.44 -1.54
C ILE A 465 10.60 19.56 -1.82
N ILE A 466 11.30 19.83 -2.91
CA ILE A 466 12.57 19.18 -3.23
C ILE A 466 13.67 20.22 -3.26
N THR A 467 14.71 20.05 -2.45
CA THR A 467 15.91 20.89 -2.54
C THR A 467 17.07 20.08 -3.09
N SER A 468 17.90 20.70 -3.92
CA SER A 468 19.18 20.15 -4.40
C SER A 468 20.31 20.98 -3.82
N GLY A 469 21.16 20.35 -3.01
CA GLY A 469 22.20 21.02 -2.21
C GLY A 469 21.76 21.29 -0.78
N GLY A 470 22.62 21.94 0.02
CA GLY A 470 22.32 22.35 1.40
C GLY A 470 22.17 21.22 2.43
N VAL A 471 22.43 19.95 2.08
CA VAL A 471 22.32 18.80 3.00
C VAL A 471 23.68 18.18 3.39
N SER A 472 24.77 18.82 3.02
CA SER A 472 26.13 18.34 3.28
C SER A 472 26.56 18.55 4.74
N VAL A 473 27.52 17.75 5.23
CA VAL A 473 27.84 17.63 6.68
C VAL A 473 28.66 18.81 7.23
N GLY A 474 29.16 19.70 6.38
CA GLY A 474 30.10 20.79 6.79
C GLY A 474 29.51 22.19 6.81
N GLU A 475 28.55 22.49 5.94
CA GLU A 475 27.96 23.85 5.78
C GLU A 475 26.52 23.93 6.29
N ALA A 476 25.98 22.84 6.84
CA ALA A 476 24.56 22.62 7.08
C ALA A 476 24.07 22.98 8.48
N ASP A 477 24.84 23.69 9.31
CA ASP A 477 24.38 23.92 10.69
C ASP A 477 23.16 24.86 10.72
N TYR A 478 23.17 25.94 9.95
CA TYR A 478 22.03 26.85 9.84
C TYR A 478 20.85 26.22 9.07
N THR A 479 21.13 25.44 7.99
CA THR A 479 20.08 24.74 7.24
C THR A 479 19.32 23.77 8.15
N ARG A 480 20.04 23.01 8.96
CA ARG A 480 19.43 22.12 9.97
C ARG A 480 18.58 22.87 10.98
N GLN A 481 19.09 23.99 11.51
CA GLN A 481 18.38 24.82 12.47
C GLN A 481 17.09 25.40 11.87
N ILE A 482 17.14 25.91 10.63
CA ILE A 482 15.97 26.45 9.92
C ILE A 482 14.93 25.33 9.72
N MET A 483 15.34 24.18 9.16
CA MET A 483 14.43 23.07 8.90
C MET A 483 13.82 22.51 10.19
N ALA A 484 14.58 22.39 11.28
CA ALA A 484 14.09 21.97 12.59
C ALA A 484 13.11 22.97 13.21
N ARG A 485 13.30 24.28 12.96
CA ARG A 485 12.37 25.35 13.40
C ARG A 485 11.08 25.36 12.59
N LEU A 486 11.14 25.06 11.30
CA LEU A 486 10.00 25.05 10.40
C LEU A 486 9.16 23.77 10.47
N GLY A 487 9.73 22.67 11.01
CA GLY A 487 8.99 21.43 11.07
C GLY A 487 9.74 20.24 11.65
N ASP A 488 9.21 19.05 11.37
CA ASP A 488 9.75 17.77 11.79
C ASP A 488 10.60 17.20 10.65
N VAL A 489 11.90 17.58 10.63
CA VAL A 489 12.85 17.21 9.58
C VAL A 489 14.06 16.50 10.17
N HIS A 490 14.39 15.34 9.64
CA HIS A 490 15.53 14.53 10.02
C HIS A 490 16.59 14.53 8.92
N PHE A 491 17.86 14.53 9.34
CA PHE A 491 19.01 14.44 8.46
C PHE A 491 19.65 13.06 8.58
N TRP A 492 19.66 12.33 7.48
CA TRP A 492 20.12 10.96 7.41
C TRP A 492 21.45 10.82 6.67
N LYS A 493 22.23 9.84 7.10
CA LYS A 493 23.34 9.29 6.32
C LYS A 493 22.95 7.89 5.88
N ILE A 494 22.45 7.79 4.65
CA ILE A 494 21.96 6.52 4.12
C ILE A 494 23.13 5.64 3.71
N GLY A 495 23.04 4.33 3.97
CA GLY A 495 24.03 3.32 3.62
C GLY A 495 24.06 3.00 2.12
N MET A 496 24.27 4.03 1.28
CA MET A 496 24.29 3.92 -0.17
C MET A 496 25.42 4.71 -0.84
N ARG A 497 25.60 4.48 -2.14
CA ARG A 497 26.52 5.24 -3.02
C ARG A 497 25.97 5.23 -4.47
N PRO A 498 25.85 6.42 -5.12
CA PRO A 498 25.94 7.78 -4.56
C PRO A 498 24.72 8.15 -3.73
N GLY A 499 24.69 9.34 -3.10
CA GLY A 499 23.50 9.88 -2.44
C GLY A 499 23.39 9.60 -0.95
N ARG A 500 24.52 9.56 -0.21
CA ARG A 500 24.57 9.27 1.22
C ARG A 500 23.81 10.28 2.11
N PRO A 501 24.04 11.62 1.98
CA PRO A 501 23.29 12.59 2.79
C PRO A 501 21.90 12.83 2.20
N MET A 502 20.89 12.89 3.06
CA MET A 502 19.52 13.24 2.69
C MET A 502 18.82 13.88 3.89
N ALA A 503 18.03 14.94 3.65
CA ALA A 503 17.08 15.46 4.61
C ALA A 503 15.67 15.01 4.22
N PHE A 504 14.87 14.60 5.19
CA PHE A 504 13.49 14.21 4.97
C PHE A 504 12.62 14.60 6.15
N GLY A 505 11.39 15.00 5.87
CA GLY A 505 10.43 15.35 6.89
C GLY A 505 9.24 16.14 6.38
N ARG A 506 8.64 16.93 7.27
CA ARG A 506 7.51 17.79 6.96
C ARG A 506 7.71 19.19 7.51
N ILE A 507 7.55 20.18 6.65
CA ILE A 507 7.61 21.62 6.98
C ILE A 507 6.18 22.18 7.12
N ARG A 508 6.04 23.20 7.94
CA ARG A 508 4.78 23.92 8.17
C ARG A 508 4.98 25.43 8.07
N SER A 509 4.09 26.11 7.35
CA SER A 509 4.06 27.57 7.22
C SER A 509 2.64 28.04 6.88
N GLY A 510 2.19 29.15 7.43
CA GLY A 510 0.91 29.77 7.08
C GLY A 510 -0.33 28.87 7.20
N GLY A 511 -0.31 27.86 8.09
CA GLY A 511 -1.38 26.86 8.20
C GLY A 511 -1.29 25.71 7.19
N HIS A 512 -0.30 25.73 6.30
CA HIS A 512 0.00 24.68 5.32
C HIS A 512 1.09 23.73 5.81
N ALA A 513 1.15 22.54 5.21
CA ALA A 513 2.19 21.56 5.46
C ALA A 513 2.62 20.90 4.15
N ALA A 514 3.93 20.76 3.95
CA ALA A 514 4.52 20.10 2.79
C ALA A 514 5.61 19.12 3.23
N TYR A 515 5.73 18.00 2.49
CA TYR A 515 6.82 17.05 2.70
C TYR A 515 8.11 17.57 2.07
N LEU A 516 9.21 17.50 2.82
CA LEU A 516 10.52 17.95 2.36
C LEU A 516 11.41 16.76 1.99
N PHE A 517 12.03 16.85 0.83
CA PHE A 517 13.10 15.98 0.35
C PHE A 517 14.33 16.83 0.05
N GLY A 518 15.28 16.89 0.98
CA GLY A 518 16.56 17.52 0.76
C GLY A 518 17.52 16.52 0.10
N LEU A 519 17.84 16.72 -1.17
CA LEU A 519 18.68 15.84 -1.96
C LEU A 519 20.12 16.39 -2.03
N PRO A 520 21.14 15.52 -2.28
CA PRO A 520 22.52 15.95 -2.42
C PRO A 520 22.72 16.95 -3.57
N GLY A 521 23.83 17.74 -3.57
CA GLY A 521 24.14 18.66 -4.66
C GLY A 521 24.74 18.01 -5.91
N ASN A 522 25.38 16.84 -5.80
CA ASN A 522 25.99 16.16 -6.96
C ASN A 522 24.94 15.60 -7.92
N PRO A 523 25.02 15.86 -9.25
CA PRO A 523 23.96 15.52 -10.21
C PRO A 523 23.49 14.06 -10.20
N VAL A 524 24.43 13.11 -10.24
CA VAL A 524 24.07 11.68 -10.21
C VAL A 524 23.46 11.29 -8.86
N ALA A 525 23.92 11.91 -7.77
CA ALA A 525 23.37 11.63 -6.45
C ALA A 525 21.94 12.15 -6.33
N VAL A 526 21.63 13.33 -6.91
CA VAL A 526 20.24 13.86 -6.99
C VAL A 526 19.33 12.86 -7.70
N MET A 527 19.73 12.41 -8.90
CA MET A 527 18.90 11.46 -9.67
C MET A 527 18.68 10.16 -8.91
N VAL A 528 19.73 9.56 -8.35
CA VAL A 528 19.64 8.29 -7.64
C VAL A 528 18.78 8.43 -6.37
N THR A 529 18.96 9.49 -5.57
CA THR A 529 18.12 9.71 -4.38
C THR A 529 16.68 10.03 -4.75
N PHE A 530 16.45 10.75 -5.85
CA PHE A 530 15.12 10.97 -6.38
C PHE A 530 14.43 9.64 -6.74
N TYR A 531 15.08 8.76 -7.52
CA TYR A 531 14.46 7.49 -7.95
C TYR A 531 14.12 6.57 -6.80
N PHE A 532 15.01 6.43 -5.84
CA PHE A 532 14.85 5.43 -4.78
C PHE A 532 14.07 5.93 -3.56
N PHE A 533 13.89 7.24 -3.40
CA PHE A 533 13.17 7.80 -2.24
C PHE A 533 12.04 8.75 -2.65
N ALA A 534 12.36 9.86 -3.33
CA ALA A 534 11.36 10.88 -3.62
C ALA A 534 10.27 10.37 -4.59
N ARG A 535 10.64 9.69 -5.68
CA ARG A 535 9.70 9.16 -6.68
C ARG A 535 8.64 8.23 -6.05
N GLN A 536 9.07 7.26 -5.25
CA GLN A 536 8.15 6.32 -4.61
C GLN A 536 7.20 7.04 -3.64
N ALA A 537 7.73 8.00 -2.86
CA ALA A 537 6.95 8.83 -1.97
C ALA A 537 5.92 9.68 -2.72
N LEU A 538 6.33 10.35 -3.81
CA LEU A 538 5.44 11.18 -4.62
C LEU A 538 4.33 10.36 -5.26
N LEU A 539 4.61 9.16 -5.78
CA LEU A 539 3.59 8.23 -6.28
C LEU A 539 2.60 7.84 -5.17
N HIS A 540 3.10 7.53 -3.97
CA HIS A 540 2.23 7.26 -2.82
C HIS A 540 1.38 8.48 -2.45
N MET A 541 1.96 9.69 -2.45
CA MET A 541 1.23 10.94 -2.23
C MET A 541 0.17 11.22 -3.30
N MET A 542 0.39 10.79 -4.55
CA MET A 542 -0.63 10.81 -5.60
C MET A 542 -1.75 9.79 -5.37
N GLY A 543 -1.61 8.90 -4.38
CA GLY A 543 -2.53 7.81 -4.12
C GLY A 543 -2.39 6.65 -5.10
N ALA A 544 -1.27 6.54 -5.81
CA ALA A 544 -1.00 5.41 -6.70
C ALA A 544 -0.66 4.15 -5.91
N GLU A 545 -1.15 3.02 -6.39
CA GLU A 545 -0.70 1.71 -5.95
C GLU A 545 0.69 1.44 -6.55
N VAL A 546 1.73 1.55 -5.72
CA VAL A 546 3.12 1.43 -6.15
C VAL A 546 3.57 -0.02 -6.04
N ALA A 547 3.81 -0.65 -7.19
CA ALA A 547 4.45 -1.96 -7.21
C ALA A 547 5.95 -1.84 -6.86
N PRO A 548 6.53 -2.85 -6.18
CA PRO A 548 7.96 -2.90 -5.96
C PRO A 548 8.74 -2.87 -7.28
N ASP A 549 9.90 -2.21 -7.28
CA ASP A 549 10.78 -2.18 -8.44
C ASP A 549 11.20 -3.60 -8.84
N GLN A 550 11.03 -3.95 -10.12
CA GLN A 550 11.41 -5.26 -10.64
C GLN A 550 12.88 -5.26 -11.03
N LEU A 551 13.68 -6.00 -10.29
CA LEU A 551 15.08 -6.22 -10.61
C LEU A 551 15.23 -7.38 -11.60
N LEU A 552 15.99 -7.15 -12.67
CA LEU A 552 16.38 -8.19 -13.61
C LEU A 552 17.74 -8.74 -13.22
N ARG A 553 17.89 -10.05 -13.19
CA ARG A 553 19.15 -10.70 -12.90
C ARG A 553 19.89 -11.02 -14.21
N VAL A 554 21.05 -10.40 -14.41
CA VAL A 554 21.81 -10.47 -15.66
C VAL A 554 23.30 -10.67 -15.40
N ARG A 555 24.06 -11.14 -16.41
CA ARG A 555 25.52 -11.31 -16.28
C ARG A 555 26.24 -9.96 -16.33
N SER A 556 27.26 -9.81 -15.51
CA SER A 556 28.20 -8.69 -15.64
C SER A 556 29.21 -8.96 -16.74
N ALA A 557 29.28 -8.08 -17.75
CA ALA A 557 30.23 -8.18 -18.84
C ALA A 557 31.69 -7.87 -18.41
N GLN A 558 31.90 -7.39 -17.19
CA GLN A 558 33.21 -6.98 -16.65
C GLN A 558 33.24 -7.16 -15.13
N ALA A 559 34.47 -7.19 -14.59
CA ALA A 559 34.63 -7.16 -13.12
C ALA A 559 34.22 -5.79 -12.55
N ILE A 560 33.52 -5.80 -11.39
CA ILE A 560 33.10 -4.60 -10.68
C ILE A 560 33.67 -4.61 -9.27
N ARG A 561 34.37 -3.54 -8.90
CA ARG A 561 34.87 -3.38 -7.54
C ARG A 561 33.80 -2.87 -6.60
N LYS A 562 33.55 -3.59 -5.51
CA LYS A 562 32.58 -3.26 -4.48
C LYS A 562 33.10 -3.63 -3.10
N LYS A 563 32.94 -2.72 -2.13
CA LYS A 563 33.19 -3.00 -0.72
C LYS A 563 31.86 -3.27 0.00
N PRO A 564 31.72 -4.34 0.80
CA PRO A 564 30.55 -4.55 1.63
C PRO A 564 30.24 -3.37 2.57
N GLY A 565 29.02 -3.32 3.11
CA GLY A 565 28.57 -2.35 4.10
C GLY A 565 27.74 -1.20 3.57
N ARG A 566 27.42 -1.16 2.27
CA ARG A 566 26.49 -0.20 1.68
C ARG A 566 25.97 -0.69 0.34
N THR A 567 24.77 -0.30 -0.05
CA THR A 567 24.24 -0.53 -1.40
C THR A 567 24.90 0.43 -2.39
N GLU A 568 25.35 -0.07 -3.54
CA GLU A 568 25.90 0.78 -4.60
C GLU A 568 25.01 0.72 -5.84
N TYR A 569 24.71 1.90 -6.38
CA TYR A 569 23.95 2.09 -7.61
C TYR A 569 24.89 2.58 -8.70
N GLN A 570 25.24 1.67 -9.62
CA GLN A 570 26.20 1.97 -10.69
C GLN A 570 25.48 2.03 -12.04
N ARG A 571 25.82 3.03 -12.86
CA ARG A 571 25.21 3.23 -14.18
C ARG A 571 25.71 2.19 -15.14
N GLY A 572 24.80 1.52 -15.84
CA GLY A 572 25.11 0.44 -16.76
C GLY A 572 24.39 0.55 -18.10
N VAL A 573 24.94 -0.14 -19.07
CA VAL A 573 24.30 -0.40 -20.36
C VAL A 573 24.00 -1.88 -20.43
N LEU A 574 22.72 -2.23 -20.38
CA LEU A 574 22.22 -3.56 -20.63
C LEU A 574 22.07 -3.77 -22.14
N ALA A 575 22.66 -4.82 -22.67
CA ALA A 575 22.58 -5.19 -24.07
C ALA A 575 22.35 -6.70 -24.21
N SER A 576 21.76 -7.12 -25.33
CA SER A 576 21.69 -8.53 -25.70
C SER A 576 22.99 -8.94 -26.38
N ALA A 577 23.59 -10.02 -25.91
CA ALA A 577 24.72 -10.67 -26.57
C ALA A 577 24.27 -11.45 -27.81
N PRO A 578 25.18 -11.80 -28.76
CA PRO A 578 24.83 -12.56 -29.96
C PRO A 578 24.18 -13.92 -29.69
N ASP A 579 24.44 -14.51 -28.53
CA ASP A 579 23.85 -15.78 -28.07
C ASP A 579 22.46 -15.63 -27.45
N GLY A 580 21.87 -14.41 -27.49
CA GLY A 580 20.57 -14.11 -26.91
C GLY A 580 20.60 -13.85 -25.40
N THR A 581 21.74 -14.00 -24.72
CA THR A 581 21.87 -13.66 -23.31
C THR A 581 21.91 -12.14 -23.11
N ARG A 582 21.60 -11.68 -21.89
CA ARG A 582 21.67 -10.27 -21.53
C ARG A 582 22.87 -10.02 -20.64
N ASP A 583 23.70 -9.10 -21.06
CA ASP A 583 24.89 -8.67 -20.32
C ASP A 583 24.81 -7.19 -19.98
N VAL A 584 25.27 -6.81 -18.79
CA VAL A 584 25.39 -5.42 -18.38
C VAL A 584 26.86 -5.02 -18.32
N ARG A 585 27.16 -3.87 -18.91
CA ARG A 585 28.46 -3.20 -18.82
C ARG A 585 28.31 -1.89 -18.06
N ILE A 586 29.19 -1.62 -17.09
CA ILE A 586 29.20 -0.34 -16.39
C ILE A 586 29.64 0.76 -17.35
N THR A 587 28.94 1.89 -17.37
CA THR A 587 29.38 3.10 -18.06
C THR A 587 30.65 3.65 -17.38
N GLY A 588 31.61 4.13 -18.10
CA GLY A 588 32.88 4.73 -17.68
C GLY A 588 33.07 4.99 -16.17
N SER A 589 33.47 6.20 -15.80
CA SER A 589 33.64 6.58 -14.40
C SER A 589 32.33 6.70 -13.64
N GLN A 590 32.27 6.11 -12.44
CA GLN A 590 31.10 6.07 -11.58
C GLN A 590 31.06 7.20 -10.52
N GLY A 591 31.73 8.32 -10.77
CA GLY A 591 31.70 9.51 -9.90
C GLY A 591 30.32 10.12 -9.80
N SER A 592 29.98 10.70 -8.62
CA SER A 592 28.67 11.31 -8.35
C SER A 592 28.40 12.60 -9.13
N GLY A 593 29.45 13.26 -9.65
CA GLY A 593 29.35 14.46 -10.49
C GLY A 593 29.35 14.19 -12.00
N ILE A 594 29.46 12.93 -12.46
CA ILE A 594 29.59 12.59 -13.88
C ILE A 594 28.24 12.35 -14.52
N LEU A 595 27.52 13.45 -14.82
CA LEU A 595 26.16 13.39 -15.37
C LEU A 595 26.11 12.66 -16.73
N ARG A 596 27.14 12.76 -17.57
CA ARG A 596 27.20 12.03 -18.83
C ARG A 596 27.01 10.52 -18.66
N SER A 597 27.51 9.94 -17.57
CA SER A 597 27.33 8.51 -17.29
C SER A 597 25.85 8.09 -17.10
N MET A 598 24.99 9.01 -16.64
CA MET A 598 23.53 8.79 -16.55
C MET A 598 22.88 8.87 -17.93
N SER A 599 23.30 9.83 -18.76
CA SER A 599 22.76 10.00 -20.12
C SER A 599 23.12 8.83 -21.05
N GLU A 600 24.26 8.18 -20.83
CA GLU A 600 24.71 7.03 -21.62
C GLU A 600 24.12 5.69 -21.12
N ALA A 601 23.67 5.64 -19.88
CA ALA A 601 23.13 4.42 -19.26
C ALA A 601 21.66 4.18 -19.67
N ASN A 602 21.26 2.91 -19.71
CA ASN A 602 19.87 2.48 -19.83
C ASN A 602 19.37 1.68 -18.62
N CYS A 603 20.26 1.45 -17.65
CA CYS A 603 19.92 0.75 -16.42
C CYS A 603 20.80 1.18 -15.24
N MET A 604 20.35 0.86 -14.04
CA MET A 604 21.11 0.94 -12.81
C MET A 604 21.48 -0.47 -12.35
N VAL A 605 22.78 -0.74 -12.19
CA VAL A 605 23.26 -1.97 -11.53
C VAL A 605 23.16 -1.78 -10.04
N VAL A 606 22.42 -2.65 -9.37
CA VAL A 606 22.17 -2.63 -7.92
C VAL A 606 23.10 -3.65 -7.27
N LEU A 607 24.07 -3.15 -6.52
CA LEU A 607 25.02 -3.97 -5.75
C LEU A 607 24.65 -3.87 -4.29
N HIS A 608 24.06 -4.94 -3.74
CA HIS A 608 23.52 -4.96 -2.38
C HIS A 608 24.62 -4.76 -1.31
N ASP A 609 24.22 -4.36 -0.12
CA ASP A 609 25.11 -3.96 0.98
C ASP A 609 26.09 -5.07 1.43
N GLU A 610 25.65 -6.31 1.46
CA GLU A 610 26.45 -7.47 1.83
C GLU A 610 27.40 -7.94 0.71
N GLN A 611 27.16 -7.52 -0.53
CA GLN A 611 27.87 -7.98 -1.72
C GLN A 611 29.30 -7.43 -1.75
N GLY A 612 30.25 -8.29 -2.11
CA GLY A 612 31.63 -7.92 -2.40
C GLY A 612 31.90 -7.63 -3.87
N ASN A 613 33.15 -7.78 -4.30
CA ASN A 613 33.54 -7.65 -5.71
C ASN A 613 32.77 -8.63 -6.59
N VAL A 614 32.43 -8.19 -7.80
CA VAL A 614 31.76 -8.97 -8.84
C VAL A 614 32.81 -9.35 -9.87
N ALA A 615 32.94 -10.61 -10.21
CA ALA A 615 33.77 -11.06 -11.32
C ALA A 615 33.03 -10.92 -12.66
N GLN A 616 33.77 -10.89 -13.76
CA GLN A 616 33.16 -10.99 -15.08
C GLN A 616 32.39 -12.34 -15.19
N GLY A 617 31.15 -12.27 -15.67
CA GLY A 617 30.27 -13.43 -15.77
C GLY A 617 29.35 -13.66 -14.56
N ASP A 618 29.65 -13.03 -13.41
CA ASP A 618 28.77 -13.10 -12.24
C ASP A 618 27.42 -12.44 -12.50
N MET A 619 26.39 -12.95 -11.83
CA MET A 619 25.03 -12.41 -11.90
C MET A 619 24.88 -11.21 -11.00
N VAL A 620 24.34 -10.12 -11.54
CA VAL A 620 24.01 -8.88 -10.82
C VAL A 620 22.57 -8.47 -11.07
N ASP A 621 22.01 -7.73 -10.13
CA ASP A 621 20.67 -7.16 -10.26
C ASP A 621 20.74 -5.82 -10.99
N VAL A 622 19.84 -5.61 -11.94
CA VAL A 622 19.71 -4.35 -12.67
C VAL A 622 18.27 -3.85 -12.66
N LEU A 623 18.13 -2.55 -12.57
CA LEU A 623 16.88 -1.82 -12.70
C LEU A 623 16.91 -1.02 -14.00
N LEU A 624 15.96 -1.28 -14.90
CA LEU A 624 15.86 -0.54 -16.17
C LEU A 624 15.41 0.90 -15.92
N PHE A 625 15.87 1.83 -16.75
CA PHE A 625 15.44 3.23 -16.71
C PHE A 625 14.03 3.40 -17.30
N ASP A 626 13.61 2.51 -18.21
CA ASP A 626 12.23 2.51 -18.69
C ASP A 626 11.24 2.34 -17.54
N GLY A 627 10.39 3.36 -17.34
CA GLY A 627 9.45 3.43 -16.22
C GLY A 627 10.00 4.06 -14.94
N LEU A 628 11.31 4.33 -14.84
CA LEU A 628 11.88 5.17 -13.78
C LEU A 628 12.00 6.63 -14.20
N VAL A 629 12.37 6.85 -15.45
CA VAL A 629 12.68 8.16 -16.02
C VAL A 629 11.74 8.47 -17.15
#